data_cda1fc3c30c8d595f547aaee0ad76068
#
_entry.id   cda1fc3c30c8d595f547aaee0ad76068
#
_cell.length_a   1.000
_cell.length_b   1.000
_cell.length_c   1.000
_cell.angle_alpha   90.00
_cell.angle_beta   90.00
_cell.angle_gamma   90.00
#
_symmetry.space_group_name_H-M   'P 1'
#
loop_
_entity.id
_entity.type
_entity.pdbx_description
1 polymer ?
#
loop_
_entity_poly.entity_id
_entity_poly.type
_entity_poly.pdbx_seq_one_letter_code
_entity_poly.pdbx_strand_id
1 'polypeptide(L)'
;MCIRDRTDSENMRPLFDAILRHVPPPVGDSEKPLQLQITTLDYSDFLGRIIIGRVHNGKIKQGQSAALIKDDGSVKKGRISKLLGFEGLQRVEIEEASAGDLVAVAGFDDVNIGETIACPDEPTALPLIKVDEPTLQMTFVVNDSPFAGKEGKFVTSRQVRDRLQRELLTNVALRVEDTDSPDRFAVSGRGELHLGILIETMRREGYEFQVSQPQVIYRTIDGTPCEPVETLVCLLYTSPSPRDLSTS
;
A
#
# COMPACT_ATOMS: atom_id res chain seq x y z
N MET A 1 -10.27 -14.97 27.03
CA MET A 1 -11.06 -15.96 26.30
C MET A 1 -10.46 -17.32 26.60
N CYS A 2 -11.13 -18.13 27.46
CA CYS A 2 -10.62 -19.45 27.81
C CYS A 2 -10.72 -20.40 26.64
N ILE A 3 -9.60 -20.93 26.24
CA ILE A 3 -9.47 -21.94 25.14
C ILE A 3 -10.00 -23.32 25.57
N ARG A 4 -10.54 -23.45 26.79
CA ARG A 4 -10.96 -24.71 27.41
C ARG A 4 -12.30 -25.28 26.93
N ASP A 5 -13.08 -24.49 26.19
CA ASP A 5 -14.43 -24.93 25.77
C ASP A 5 -14.46 -25.53 24.35
N ARG A 6 -13.31 -25.94 23.87
CA ARG A 6 -13.22 -26.57 22.55
C ARG A 6 -13.41 -28.08 22.72
N THR A 7 -14.40 -28.60 22.03
CA THR A 7 -14.50 -30.04 21.80
C THR A 7 -13.24 -30.49 21.05
N ASP A 8 -12.56 -31.50 21.57
CA ASP A 8 -11.42 -32.11 20.91
C ASP A 8 -11.83 -32.55 19.50
N SER A 9 -11.11 -32.02 18.50
CA SER A 9 -11.35 -32.36 17.10
C SER A 9 -10.17 -33.17 16.58
N GLU A 10 -10.45 -34.30 15.99
CA GLU A 10 -9.46 -35.22 15.42
C GLU A 10 -8.75 -34.62 14.20
N ASN A 11 -9.35 -33.60 13.56
CA ASN A 11 -8.85 -33.00 12.34
C ASN A 11 -9.37 -31.56 12.15
N MET A 12 -8.91 -30.88 11.09
CA MET A 12 -9.29 -29.51 10.74
C MET A 12 -10.63 -29.39 10.01
N ARG A 13 -11.35 -30.47 9.77
CA ARG A 13 -12.60 -30.47 9.02
C ARG A 13 -13.66 -29.51 9.58
N PRO A 14 -13.89 -29.44 10.91
CA PRO A 14 -14.86 -28.50 11.47
C PRO A 14 -14.53 -27.03 11.17
N LEU A 15 -13.23 -26.69 11.09
CA LEU A 15 -12.80 -25.33 10.68
C LEU A 15 -13.13 -25.08 9.21
N PHE A 16 -12.83 -26.03 8.32
CA PHE A 16 -13.14 -25.90 6.89
C PHE A 16 -14.64 -25.82 6.65
N ASP A 17 -15.44 -26.64 7.34
CA ASP A 17 -16.90 -26.58 7.27
C ASP A 17 -17.46 -25.25 7.79
N ALA A 18 -16.83 -24.66 8.82
CA ALA A 18 -17.19 -23.33 9.30
C ALA A 18 -16.84 -22.24 8.28
N ILE A 19 -15.67 -22.32 7.64
CA ILE A 19 -15.28 -21.39 6.57
C ILE A 19 -16.28 -21.47 5.41
N LEU A 20 -16.57 -22.66 4.90
CA LEU A 20 -17.52 -22.86 3.81
C LEU A 20 -18.94 -22.35 4.13
N ARG A 21 -19.31 -22.37 5.40
CA ARG A 21 -20.64 -21.96 5.86
C ARG A 21 -20.77 -20.46 6.08
N HIS A 22 -19.71 -19.82 6.55
CA HIS A 22 -19.74 -18.43 7.03
C HIS A 22 -19.01 -17.44 6.13
N VAL A 23 -18.11 -17.91 5.26
CA VAL A 23 -17.38 -17.03 4.33
C VAL A 23 -18.02 -17.14 2.94
N PRO A 24 -18.70 -16.07 2.47
CA PRO A 24 -19.29 -16.10 1.15
C PRO A 24 -18.20 -16.17 0.06
N PRO A 25 -18.45 -16.85 -1.06
CA PRO A 25 -17.54 -16.84 -2.20
C PRO A 25 -17.40 -15.42 -2.78
N PRO A 26 -16.31 -15.15 -3.52
CA PRO A 26 -16.14 -13.86 -4.18
C PRO A 26 -17.31 -13.60 -5.15
N VAL A 27 -17.87 -12.39 -5.06
CA VAL A 27 -18.92 -11.96 -5.99
C VAL A 27 -18.24 -11.43 -7.25
N GLY A 28 -18.66 -11.90 -8.41
CA GLY A 28 -18.17 -11.45 -9.71
C GLY A 28 -18.76 -12.30 -10.83
N ASP A 29 -18.74 -11.77 -12.05
CA ASP A 29 -19.27 -12.43 -13.24
C ASP A 29 -18.16 -12.49 -14.30
N SER A 30 -17.72 -13.70 -14.65
CA SER A 30 -16.64 -13.93 -15.61
C SER A 30 -17.06 -13.67 -17.07
N GLU A 31 -18.35 -13.58 -17.36
CA GLU A 31 -18.87 -13.32 -18.70
C GLU A 31 -19.04 -11.82 -19.01
N LYS A 32 -18.94 -10.97 -17.99
CA LYS A 32 -18.97 -9.52 -18.15
C LYS A 32 -17.66 -8.95 -18.66
N PRO A 33 -17.64 -7.70 -19.17
CA PRO A 33 -16.41 -7.00 -19.52
C PRO A 33 -15.43 -6.95 -18.33
N LEU A 34 -14.14 -6.99 -18.63
CA LEU A 34 -13.09 -6.92 -17.61
C LEU A 34 -13.22 -5.67 -16.75
N GLN A 35 -13.18 -5.87 -15.44
CA GLN A 35 -13.02 -4.82 -14.43
C GLN A 35 -12.09 -5.33 -13.32
N LEU A 36 -10.91 -4.73 -13.21
CA LEU A 36 -9.93 -4.99 -12.15
C LEU A 36 -9.72 -3.71 -11.35
N GLN A 37 -9.92 -3.77 -10.05
CA GLN A 37 -9.67 -2.65 -9.14
C GLN A 37 -8.25 -2.72 -8.59
N ILE A 38 -7.55 -1.62 -8.68
CA ILE A 38 -6.18 -1.48 -8.20
C ILE A 38 -6.20 -1.19 -6.70
N THR A 39 -5.61 -2.08 -5.91
CA THR A 39 -5.59 -1.96 -4.44
C THR A 39 -4.20 -1.66 -3.89
N THR A 40 -3.16 -2.14 -4.55
CA THR A 40 -1.78 -1.99 -4.09
C THR A 40 -0.85 -1.81 -5.27
N LEU A 41 0.21 -1.06 -5.08
CA LEU A 41 1.29 -0.90 -6.04
C LEU A 41 2.57 -1.51 -5.51
N ASP A 42 3.36 -2.08 -6.40
CA ASP A 42 4.69 -2.60 -6.12
C ASP A 42 5.63 -2.22 -7.26
N TYR A 43 6.91 -2.45 -7.10
CA TYR A 43 7.91 -2.10 -8.09
C TYR A 43 8.97 -3.19 -8.21
N SER A 44 9.37 -3.46 -9.45
CA SER A 44 10.49 -4.35 -9.76
C SER A 44 11.39 -3.68 -10.80
N ASP A 45 12.70 -3.75 -10.60
CA ASP A 45 13.67 -3.19 -11.55
C ASP A 45 13.58 -3.83 -12.95
N PHE A 46 13.00 -5.04 -13.06
CA PHE A 46 12.84 -5.77 -14.32
C PHE A 46 11.49 -5.53 -15.00
N LEU A 47 10.42 -5.41 -14.21
CA LEU A 47 9.05 -5.30 -14.73
C LEU A 47 8.50 -3.87 -14.66
N GLY A 48 9.21 -2.97 -13.99
CA GLY A 48 8.72 -1.65 -13.67
C GLY A 48 7.65 -1.69 -12.57
N ARG A 49 6.64 -0.83 -12.70
CA ARG A 49 5.52 -0.77 -11.76
C ARG A 49 4.62 -2.00 -11.90
N ILE A 50 4.32 -2.63 -10.77
CA ILE A 50 3.46 -3.80 -10.67
C ILE A 50 2.19 -3.38 -9.95
N ILE A 51 1.07 -3.63 -10.57
CA ILE A 51 -0.28 -3.35 -10.07
C ILE A 51 -0.82 -4.60 -9.44
N ILE A 52 -1.23 -4.55 -8.19
CA ILE A 52 -1.91 -5.64 -7.51
C ILE A 52 -3.36 -5.25 -7.31
N GLY A 53 -4.26 -6.12 -7.72
CA GLY A 53 -5.68 -5.85 -7.64
C GLY A 53 -6.53 -7.10 -7.72
N ARG A 54 -7.83 -6.89 -7.49
CA ARG A 54 -8.84 -7.93 -7.62
C ARG A 54 -9.60 -7.79 -8.93
N VAL A 55 -9.78 -8.90 -9.64
CA VAL A 55 -10.67 -8.96 -10.78
C VAL A 55 -12.11 -9.01 -10.25
N HIS A 56 -12.88 -7.95 -10.47
CA HIS A 56 -14.29 -7.87 -10.06
C HIS A 56 -15.20 -8.54 -11.08
N ASN A 57 -14.97 -8.30 -12.36
CA ASN A 57 -15.74 -8.90 -13.45
C ASN A 57 -14.82 -9.28 -14.61
N GLY A 58 -15.30 -10.20 -15.44
CA GLY A 58 -14.63 -10.63 -16.65
C GLY A 58 -13.42 -11.52 -16.42
N LYS A 59 -12.59 -11.58 -17.44
CA LYS A 59 -11.34 -12.34 -17.47
C LYS A 59 -10.21 -11.45 -17.94
N ILE A 60 -9.03 -11.69 -17.40
CA ILE A 60 -7.81 -10.98 -17.74
C ILE A 60 -6.78 -11.98 -18.28
N LYS A 61 -6.12 -11.64 -19.40
CA LYS A 61 -5.10 -12.50 -20.04
C LYS A 61 -3.79 -11.76 -20.21
N GLN A 62 -2.70 -12.49 -20.15
CA GLN A 62 -1.39 -11.96 -20.51
C GLN A 62 -1.38 -11.52 -21.99
N GLY A 63 -0.78 -10.37 -22.25
CA GLY A 63 -0.72 -9.80 -23.61
C GLY A 63 -2.00 -9.12 -24.10
N GLN A 64 -3.07 -9.11 -23.32
CA GLN A 64 -4.34 -8.46 -23.65
C GLN A 64 -4.19 -6.94 -23.65
N SER A 65 -4.90 -6.27 -24.57
CA SER A 65 -5.10 -4.83 -24.50
C SER A 65 -6.12 -4.49 -23.42
N ALA A 66 -5.84 -3.47 -22.64
CA ALA A 66 -6.73 -3.02 -21.57
C ALA A 66 -6.74 -1.49 -21.49
N ALA A 67 -7.77 -0.94 -20.86
CA ALA A 67 -7.92 0.49 -20.62
C ALA A 67 -7.75 0.77 -19.13
N LEU A 68 -6.87 1.70 -18.78
CA LEU A 68 -6.75 2.25 -17.45
C LEU A 68 -7.68 3.46 -17.33
N ILE A 69 -8.61 3.42 -16.40
CA ILE A 69 -9.52 4.53 -16.08
C ILE A 69 -8.97 5.20 -14.82
N LYS A 70 -8.58 6.46 -14.96
CA LYS A 70 -8.04 7.26 -13.88
C LYS A 70 -9.13 7.89 -13.00
N ASP A 71 -8.72 8.46 -11.88
CA ASP A 71 -9.58 9.16 -10.92
C ASP A 71 -10.27 10.39 -11.53
N ASP A 72 -9.62 11.08 -12.49
CA ASP A 72 -10.18 12.19 -13.26
C ASP A 72 -11.15 11.75 -14.38
N GLY A 73 -11.39 10.45 -14.53
CA GLY A 73 -12.22 9.86 -15.58
C GLY A 73 -11.51 9.73 -16.94
N SER A 74 -10.25 10.11 -17.06
CA SER A 74 -9.48 9.92 -18.28
C SER A 74 -9.17 8.43 -18.52
N VAL A 75 -9.17 8.03 -19.80
CA VAL A 75 -8.94 6.63 -20.19
C VAL A 75 -7.63 6.52 -20.96
N LYS A 76 -6.69 5.76 -20.44
CA LYS A 76 -5.42 5.45 -21.10
C LYS A 76 -5.43 4.00 -21.57
N LYS A 77 -5.21 3.77 -22.86
CA LYS A 77 -5.06 2.41 -23.42
C LYS A 77 -3.65 1.90 -23.17
N GLY A 78 -3.56 0.64 -22.75
CA GLY A 78 -2.30 -0.03 -22.51
C GLY A 78 -2.39 -1.53 -22.83
N ARG A 79 -1.32 -2.25 -22.55
CA ARG A 79 -1.25 -3.70 -22.75
C ARG A 79 -0.68 -4.36 -21.50
N ILE A 80 -1.26 -5.46 -21.11
CA ILE A 80 -0.79 -6.30 -20.02
C ILE A 80 0.47 -7.03 -20.49
N SER A 81 1.64 -6.61 -19.99
CA SER A 81 2.91 -7.23 -20.39
C SER A 81 3.15 -8.54 -19.64
N LYS A 82 2.82 -8.56 -18.34
CA LYS A 82 2.92 -9.73 -17.47
C LYS A 82 1.67 -9.84 -16.61
N LEU A 83 1.24 -11.10 -16.38
CA LEU A 83 0.15 -11.44 -15.48
C LEU A 83 0.66 -12.48 -14.49
N LEU A 84 0.58 -12.18 -13.19
CA LEU A 84 1.04 -13.03 -12.13
C LEU A 84 -0.12 -13.33 -11.16
N GLY A 85 -0.24 -14.59 -10.77
CA GLY A 85 -1.12 -15.05 -9.70
C GLY A 85 -0.35 -15.22 -8.38
N PHE A 86 -1.06 -15.57 -7.33
CA PHE A 86 -0.49 -15.82 -6.00
C PHE A 86 -0.69 -17.28 -5.61
N GLU A 87 0.42 -17.99 -5.40
CA GLU A 87 0.43 -19.33 -4.81
C GLU A 87 1.12 -19.26 -3.44
N GLY A 88 0.30 -19.21 -2.38
CA GLY A 88 0.79 -18.89 -1.04
C GLY A 88 1.37 -17.47 -1.00
N LEU A 89 2.67 -17.36 -0.72
CA LEU A 89 3.40 -16.08 -0.69
C LEU A 89 4.19 -15.78 -1.97
N GLN A 90 4.19 -16.70 -2.93
CA GLN A 90 4.96 -16.55 -4.15
C GLN A 90 4.08 -16.03 -5.29
N ARG A 91 4.68 -15.24 -6.17
CA ARG A 91 4.06 -14.79 -7.42
C ARG A 91 4.44 -15.76 -8.53
N VAL A 92 3.44 -16.31 -9.19
CA VAL A 92 3.61 -17.28 -10.28
C VAL A 92 3.02 -16.69 -11.55
N GLU A 93 3.71 -16.84 -12.67
CA GLU A 93 3.21 -16.39 -13.97
C GLU A 93 2.02 -17.26 -14.40
N ILE A 94 0.92 -16.60 -14.77
CA ILE A 94 -0.33 -17.24 -15.21
C ILE A 94 -0.75 -16.66 -16.56
N GLU A 95 -1.44 -17.45 -17.34
CA GLU A 95 -1.93 -17.03 -18.66
C GLU A 95 -3.25 -16.27 -18.59
N GLU A 96 -4.14 -16.68 -17.67
CA GLU A 96 -5.48 -16.11 -17.50
C GLU A 96 -5.89 -16.12 -16.03
N ALA A 97 -6.68 -15.12 -15.63
CA ALA A 97 -7.38 -15.06 -14.35
C ALA A 97 -8.82 -14.60 -14.56
N SER A 98 -9.70 -14.96 -13.63
CA SER A 98 -11.14 -14.73 -13.71
C SER A 98 -11.66 -13.87 -12.56
N ALA A 99 -12.93 -13.46 -12.67
CA ALA A 99 -13.62 -12.72 -11.61
C ALA A 99 -13.48 -13.41 -10.23
N GLY A 100 -13.03 -12.67 -9.24
CA GLY A 100 -12.75 -13.13 -7.88
C GLY A 100 -11.26 -13.28 -7.57
N ASP A 101 -10.40 -13.47 -8.58
CA ASP A 101 -8.98 -13.69 -8.41
C ASP A 101 -8.24 -12.40 -8.01
N LEU A 102 -7.18 -12.58 -7.22
CA LEU A 102 -6.18 -11.57 -6.94
C LEU A 102 -5.02 -11.76 -7.91
N VAL A 103 -4.65 -10.70 -8.61
CA VAL A 103 -3.60 -10.76 -9.61
C VAL A 103 -2.61 -9.60 -9.48
N ALA A 104 -1.40 -9.83 -9.96
CA ALA A 104 -0.42 -8.78 -10.14
C ALA A 104 -0.17 -8.59 -11.65
N VAL A 105 -0.27 -7.35 -12.11
CA VAL A 105 -0.24 -6.97 -13.53
C VAL A 105 0.89 -5.96 -13.75
N ALA A 106 1.68 -6.15 -14.81
CA ALA A 106 2.64 -5.17 -15.29
C ALA A 106 2.26 -4.68 -16.69
N GLY A 107 2.68 -3.47 -17.03
CA GLY A 107 2.44 -2.88 -18.36
C GLY A 107 1.78 -1.50 -18.34
N PHE A 108 1.61 -0.90 -17.16
CA PHE A 108 1.14 0.46 -16.97
C PHE A 108 2.06 1.19 -15.99
N ASP A 109 2.63 2.31 -16.40
CA ASP A 109 3.62 3.04 -15.60
C ASP A 109 2.98 4.11 -14.71
N ASP A 110 1.96 4.81 -15.22
CA ASP A 110 1.30 5.92 -14.56
C ASP A 110 -0.05 5.48 -13.98
N VAL A 111 0.00 4.86 -12.81
CA VAL A 111 -1.15 4.21 -12.15
C VAL A 111 -1.20 4.61 -10.69
N ASN A 112 -2.41 4.81 -10.17
CA ASN A 112 -2.68 5.07 -8.76
C ASN A 112 -3.59 3.99 -8.14
N ILE A 113 -3.59 3.91 -6.81
CA ILE A 113 -4.52 3.06 -6.07
C ILE A 113 -5.95 3.58 -6.26
N GLY A 114 -6.91 2.66 -6.39
CA GLY A 114 -8.32 2.96 -6.58
C GLY A 114 -8.74 3.08 -8.03
N GLU A 115 -7.81 3.28 -8.96
CA GLU A 115 -8.08 3.27 -10.40
C GLU A 115 -8.54 1.89 -10.88
N THR A 116 -9.15 1.84 -12.06
CA THR A 116 -9.72 0.61 -12.63
C THR A 116 -9.05 0.26 -13.96
N ILE A 117 -8.61 -1.00 -14.09
CA ILE A 117 -8.26 -1.57 -15.40
C ILE A 117 -9.52 -2.25 -15.94
N ALA A 118 -9.93 -1.85 -17.15
CA ALA A 118 -11.17 -2.27 -17.77
C ALA A 118 -10.98 -2.76 -19.21
N CYS A 119 -12.06 -3.32 -19.80
CA CYS A 119 -12.10 -3.63 -21.20
C CYS A 119 -11.95 -2.34 -22.04
N PRO A 120 -11.12 -2.32 -23.10
CA PRO A 120 -10.91 -1.11 -23.90
C PRO A 120 -12.14 -0.70 -24.74
N ASP A 121 -13.06 -1.64 -25.01
CA ASP A 121 -14.25 -1.40 -25.83
C ASP A 121 -15.40 -0.81 -24.98
N GLU A 122 -15.51 -1.24 -23.72
CA GLU A 122 -16.53 -0.78 -22.78
C GLU A 122 -15.85 -0.40 -21.44
N PRO A 123 -15.13 0.73 -21.37
CA PRO A 123 -14.43 1.13 -20.16
C PRO A 123 -15.43 1.58 -19.09
N THR A 124 -15.65 0.74 -18.08
CA THR A 124 -16.52 1.05 -16.93
C THR A 124 -15.70 1.08 -15.65
N ALA A 125 -15.65 2.24 -14.99
CA ALA A 125 -14.93 2.41 -13.73
C ALA A 125 -15.68 1.75 -12.57
N LEU A 126 -14.91 1.18 -11.63
CA LEU A 126 -15.40 0.81 -10.31
C LEU A 126 -15.38 2.02 -9.37
N PRO A 127 -16.12 1.98 -8.24
CA PRO A 127 -16.05 3.04 -7.25
C PRO A 127 -14.63 3.29 -6.79
N LEU A 128 -14.18 4.54 -6.81
CA LEU A 128 -12.81 4.92 -6.48
C LEU A 128 -12.51 4.65 -5.01
N ILE A 129 -11.42 3.96 -4.74
CA ILE A 129 -10.87 3.83 -3.39
C ILE A 129 -10.03 5.08 -3.11
N LYS A 130 -10.52 5.93 -2.22
CA LYS A 130 -9.77 7.11 -1.78
C LYS A 130 -8.69 6.70 -0.79
N VAL A 131 -7.48 7.16 -1.02
CA VAL A 131 -6.36 7.04 -0.09
C VAL A 131 -6.32 8.31 0.75
N ASP A 132 -6.22 8.16 2.08
CA ASP A 132 -6.14 9.30 2.99
C ASP A 132 -4.90 10.14 2.71
N GLU A 133 -5.07 11.45 2.74
CA GLU A 133 -3.97 12.38 2.56
C GLU A 133 -3.07 12.41 3.78
N PRO A 134 -1.78 12.77 3.61
CA PRO A 134 -0.85 12.92 4.73
C PRO A 134 -1.34 13.92 5.77
N THR A 135 -1.14 13.59 7.06
CA THR A 135 -1.51 14.44 8.20
C THR A 135 -0.30 14.98 8.96
N LEU A 136 0.86 14.33 8.82
CA LEU A 136 2.11 14.72 9.46
C LEU A 136 3.23 14.91 8.45
N GLN A 137 4.10 15.86 8.73
CA GLN A 137 5.29 16.17 7.94
C GLN A 137 6.54 16.16 8.83
N MET A 138 7.64 15.61 8.31
CA MET A 138 8.97 15.68 8.90
C MET A 138 9.96 16.16 7.86
N THR A 139 10.99 16.89 8.29
CA THR A 139 12.10 17.23 7.42
C THR A 139 13.21 16.19 7.60
N PHE A 140 13.59 15.56 6.50
CA PHE A 140 14.77 14.69 6.43
C PHE A 140 15.95 15.53 5.98
N VAL A 141 17.03 15.50 6.74
CA VAL A 141 18.23 16.32 6.51
C VAL A 141 19.43 15.39 6.38
N VAL A 142 20.27 15.64 5.42
CA VAL A 142 21.55 14.91 5.29
C VAL A 142 22.41 15.18 6.52
N ASN A 143 23.10 14.17 7.03
CA ASN A 143 24.00 14.34 8.15
C ASN A 143 25.29 15.04 7.68
N ASP A 144 25.45 16.31 8.06
CA ASP A 144 26.61 17.17 7.80
C ASP A 144 27.60 17.26 8.97
N SER A 145 27.36 16.44 10.02
CA SER A 145 28.22 16.44 11.21
C SER A 145 29.60 15.84 10.91
N PRO A 146 30.62 16.16 11.73
CA PRO A 146 31.96 15.55 11.62
C PRO A 146 31.97 14.01 11.78
N PHE A 147 30.86 13.44 12.22
CA PHE A 147 30.69 12.00 12.43
C PHE A 147 29.95 11.31 11.28
N ALA A 148 29.59 12.05 10.22
CA ALA A 148 28.90 11.49 9.08
C ALA A 148 29.67 10.31 8.46
N GLY A 149 28.95 9.24 8.11
CA GLY A 149 29.50 8.01 7.53
C GLY A 149 30.07 7.01 8.50
N LYS A 150 29.91 7.20 9.83
CA LYS A 150 30.33 6.22 10.83
C LYS A 150 29.30 5.12 11.07
N GLU A 151 28.04 5.44 10.97
CA GLU A 151 26.93 4.51 11.23
C GLU A 151 26.27 4.02 9.93
N GLY A 152 26.30 4.81 8.85
CA GLY A 152 25.70 4.49 7.55
C GLY A 152 26.68 4.59 6.40
N LYS A 153 26.40 3.85 5.32
CA LYS A 153 27.17 3.90 4.06
C LYS A 153 26.66 4.99 3.10
N PHE A 154 25.36 5.31 3.19
CA PHE A 154 24.69 6.24 2.28
C PHE A 154 24.41 7.55 3.01
N VAL A 155 25.28 8.55 2.78
CA VAL A 155 25.30 9.82 3.52
C VAL A 155 25.09 11.04 2.63
N THR A 156 24.91 10.86 1.33
CA THR A 156 24.78 12.00 0.39
C THR A 156 23.32 12.35 0.11
N SER A 157 23.03 13.63 -0.14
CA SER A 157 21.69 14.11 -0.48
C SER A 157 21.10 13.39 -1.70
N ARG A 158 21.92 13.10 -2.71
CA ARG A 158 21.50 12.36 -3.89
C ARG A 158 21.00 10.95 -3.52
N GLN A 159 21.76 10.22 -2.69
CA GLN A 159 21.39 8.87 -2.28
C GLN A 159 20.09 8.86 -1.47
N VAL A 160 19.94 9.80 -0.54
CA VAL A 160 18.70 9.93 0.26
C VAL A 160 17.52 10.29 -0.64
N ARG A 161 17.69 11.24 -1.57
CA ARG A 161 16.66 11.60 -2.57
C ARG A 161 16.25 10.41 -3.42
N ASP A 162 17.20 9.70 -4.02
CA ASP A 162 16.94 8.55 -4.89
C ASP A 162 16.18 7.46 -4.13
N ARG A 163 16.51 7.26 -2.85
CA ARG A 163 15.81 6.30 -1.99
C ARG A 163 14.37 6.73 -1.69
N LEU A 164 14.17 8.01 -1.35
CA LEU A 164 12.83 8.57 -1.10
C LEU A 164 11.96 8.52 -2.37
N GLN A 165 12.52 8.84 -3.54
CA GLN A 165 11.82 8.72 -4.82
C GLN A 165 11.44 7.28 -5.14
N ARG A 166 12.29 6.31 -4.81
CA ARG A 166 11.97 4.89 -4.95
C ARG A 166 10.81 4.47 -4.04
N GLU A 167 10.74 5.00 -2.82
CA GLU A 167 9.63 4.74 -1.91
C GLU A 167 8.29 5.23 -2.49
N LEU A 168 8.25 6.36 -3.17
CA LEU A 168 7.05 6.90 -3.81
C LEU A 168 6.46 5.98 -4.91
N LEU A 169 7.26 5.06 -5.45
CA LEU A 169 6.76 4.12 -6.47
C LEU A 169 5.78 3.10 -5.90
N THR A 170 5.91 2.79 -4.61
CA THR A 170 5.09 1.78 -3.90
C THR A 170 4.20 2.38 -2.83
N ASN A 171 4.61 3.46 -2.21
CA ASN A 171 3.96 4.08 -1.05
C ASN A 171 3.19 5.35 -1.46
N VAL A 172 1.95 5.17 -1.91
CA VAL A 172 1.10 6.27 -2.41
C VAL A 172 0.64 7.25 -1.33
N ALA A 173 0.73 6.89 -0.05
CA ALA A 173 0.38 7.75 1.07
C ALA A 173 1.54 8.63 1.55
N LEU A 174 2.71 8.47 0.95
CA LEU A 174 3.88 9.28 1.20
C LEU A 174 3.94 10.42 0.18
N ARG A 175 4.33 11.61 0.63
CA ARG A 175 4.70 12.73 -0.26
C ARG A 175 6.10 13.18 0.11
N VAL A 176 6.91 13.45 -0.89
CA VAL A 176 8.27 13.96 -0.73
C VAL A 176 8.38 15.22 -1.59
N GLU A 177 8.72 16.31 -0.95
CA GLU A 177 8.89 17.61 -1.59
C GLU A 177 10.31 18.10 -1.34
N ASP A 178 10.92 18.65 -2.38
CA ASP A 178 12.20 19.35 -2.24
C ASP A 178 11.98 20.67 -1.50
N THR A 179 12.90 21.02 -0.63
CA THR A 179 12.89 22.31 0.08
C THR A 179 13.85 23.30 -0.61
N ASP A 180 13.93 24.51 -0.12
CA ASP A 180 14.87 25.55 -0.61
C ASP A 180 16.34 25.11 -0.48
N SER A 181 16.62 24.10 0.32
CA SER A 181 17.95 23.54 0.52
C SER A 181 18.07 22.16 -0.16
N PRO A 182 19.12 21.90 -0.95
CA PRO A 182 19.32 20.64 -1.65
C PRO A 182 19.56 19.43 -0.73
N ASP A 183 19.86 19.68 0.55
CA ASP A 183 20.17 18.67 1.56
C ASP A 183 18.99 18.39 2.51
N ARG A 184 17.83 18.97 2.22
CA ARG A 184 16.62 18.85 3.04
C ARG A 184 15.43 18.42 2.18
N PHE A 185 14.66 17.47 2.69
CA PHE A 185 13.46 16.93 2.05
C PHE A 185 12.29 16.99 3.01
N ALA A 186 11.19 17.59 2.59
CA ALA A 186 9.93 17.55 3.34
C ALA A 186 9.22 16.24 3.03
N VAL A 187 9.07 15.38 4.04
CA VAL A 187 8.47 14.07 3.90
C VAL A 187 7.18 14.04 4.70
N SER A 188 6.05 13.84 4.03
CA SER A 188 4.72 13.84 4.61
C SER A 188 4.12 12.44 4.58
N GLY A 189 3.51 12.00 5.67
CA GLY A 189 2.91 10.70 5.83
C GLY A 189 1.62 10.72 6.64
N ARG A 190 0.92 9.58 6.70
CA ARG A 190 -0.35 9.45 7.42
C ARG A 190 -0.23 9.66 8.92
N GLY A 191 0.95 9.41 9.51
CA GLY A 191 1.14 9.49 10.95
C GLY A 191 2.57 9.15 11.38
N GLU A 192 2.85 9.26 12.67
CA GLU A 192 4.19 9.01 13.23
C GLU A 192 4.70 7.59 12.94
N LEU A 193 3.83 6.59 13.08
CA LEU A 193 4.21 5.20 12.84
C LEU A 193 4.61 4.98 11.37
N HIS A 194 3.89 5.59 10.42
CA HIS A 194 4.19 5.48 9.00
C HIS A 194 5.57 6.04 8.68
N LEU A 195 5.88 7.25 9.17
CA LEU A 195 7.18 7.89 8.99
C LEU A 195 8.28 7.16 9.78
N GLY A 196 7.97 6.66 10.98
CA GLY A 196 8.89 5.88 11.81
C GLY A 196 9.32 4.56 11.15
N ILE A 197 8.41 3.86 10.48
CA ILE A 197 8.72 2.65 9.72
C ILE A 197 9.66 2.98 8.54
N LEU A 198 9.40 4.06 7.81
CA LEU A 198 10.27 4.52 6.72
C LEU A 198 11.68 4.82 7.24
N ILE A 199 11.79 5.60 8.31
CA ILE A 199 13.07 5.96 8.95
C ILE A 199 13.84 4.70 9.35
N GLU A 200 13.19 3.76 10.03
CA GLU A 200 13.83 2.54 10.49
C GLU A 200 14.25 1.63 9.33
N THR A 201 13.44 1.55 8.28
CA THR A 201 13.77 0.80 7.07
C THR A 201 15.00 1.37 6.38
N MET A 202 15.03 2.68 6.17
CA MET A 202 16.18 3.36 5.57
C MET A 202 17.45 3.21 6.44
N ARG A 203 17.31 3.30 7.78
CA ARG A 203 18.41 3.07 8.70
C ARG A 203 18.99 1.65 8.56
N ARG A 204 18.14 0.64 8.47
CA ARG A 204 18.56 -0.77 8.26
C ARG A 204 19.22 -1.01 6.90
N GLU A 205 18.82 -0.27 5.90
CA GLU A 205 19.45 -0.28 4.58
C GLU A 205 20.83 0.41 4.57
N GLY A 206 21.20 1.10 5.66
CA GLY A 206 22.49 1.76 5.84
C GLY A 206 22.51 3.24 5.42
N TYR A 207 21.34 3.88 5.34
CA TYR A 207 21.24 5.33 5.18
C TYR A 207 21.44 6.04 6.52
N GLU A 208 22.21 7.11 6.50
CA GLU A 208 22.46 7.98 7.65
C GLU A 208 21.95 9.38 7.35
N PHE A 209 20.99 9.84 8.13
CA PHE A 209 20.33 11.13 7.98
C PHE A 209 19.73 11.57 9.32
N GLN A 210 19.39 12.85 9.41
CA GLN A 210 18.73 13.46 10.56
C GLN A 210 17.26 13.70 10.22
N VAL A 211 16.39 13.70 11.23
CA VAL A 211 14.98 14.00 11.08
C VAL A 211 14.55 15.08 12.06
N SER A 212 13.65 15.96 11.63
CA SER A 212 13.02 16.94 12.52
C SER A 212 11.95 16.29 13.37
N GLN A 213 11.45 17.04 14.35
CA GLN A 213 10.19 16.68 15.02
C GLN A 213 9.05 16.68 13.99
N PRO A 214 8.06 15.76 14.14
CA PRO A 214 6.87 15.74 13.31
C PRO A 214 6.04 17.02 13.51
N GLN A 215 5.53 17.56 12.42
CA GLN A 215 4.66 18.73 12.40
C GLN A 215 3.32 18.34 11.79
N VAL A 216 2.23 18.81 12.38
CA VAL A 216 0.87 18.60 11.86
C VAL A 216 0.67 19.46 10.62
N ILE A 217 0.09 18.85 9.58
CA ILE A 217 -0.28 19.55 8.35
C ILE A 217 -1.66 20.16 8.53
N TYR A 218 -1.73 21.49 8.61
CA TYR A 218 -2.99 22.21 8.69
C TYR A 218 -3.63 22.35 7.31
N ARG A 219 -4.95 22.23 7.26
CA ARG A 219 -5.73 22.48 6.06
C ARG A 219 -6.58 23.71 6.24
N THR A 220 -6.70 24.51 5.19
CA THR A 220 -7.61 25.65 5.20
C THR A 220 -8.95 25.22 4.63
N ILE A 221 -9.99 25.20 5.46
CA ILE A 221 -11.38 24.90 5.09
C ILE A 221 -12.18 26.19 5.31
N ASP A 222 -12.80 26.70 4.26
CA ASP A 222 -13.57 27.95 4.28
C ASP A 222 -12.80 29.14 4.89
N GLY A 223 -11.50 29.22 4.62
CA GLY A 223 -10.63 30.29 5.13
C GLY A 223 -10.13 30.09 6.56
N THR A 224 -10.51 29.02 7.25
CA THR A 224 -10.11 28.71 8.63
C THR A 224 -9.09 27.57 8.62
N PRO A 225 -7.93 27.71 9.32
CA PRO A 225 -6.98 26.62 9.48
C PRO A 225 -7.58 25.54 10.38
N CYS A 226 -7.62 24.30 9.88
CA CYS A 226 -8.15 23.13 10.58
C CYS A 226 -7.08 22.07 10.77
N GLU A 227 -7.10 21.43 11.96
CA GLU A 227 -6.29 20.27 12.25
C GLU A 227 -7.00 18.98 11.79
N PRO A 228 -6.27 17.94 11.34
CA PRO A 228 -6.85 16.64 11.11
C PRO A 228 -7.26 16.00 12.45
N VAL A 229 -8.48 15.49 12.52
CA VAL A 229 -9.01 14.77 13.70
C VAL A 229 -9.36 13.35 13.26
N GLU A 230 -8.91 12.36 14.03
CA GLU A 230 -9.17 10.94 13.77
C GLU A 230 -10.01 10.33 14.89
N THR A 231 -10.79 9.31 14.53
CA THR A 231 -11.53 8.52 15.51
C THR A 231 -10.67 7.32 15.91
N LEU A 232 -10.23 7.29 17.17
CA LEU A 232 -9.49 6.14 17.71
C LEU A 232 -10.48 5.09 18.23
N VAL A 233 -10.49 3.91 17.59
CA VAL A 233 -11.21 2.74 18.08
C VAL A 233 -10.22 1.81 18.77
N CYS A 234 -10.33 1.71 20.09
CA CYS A 234 -9.45 0.89 20.92
C CYS A 234 -10.19 -0.37 21.40
N LEU A 235 -9.65 -1.55 21.10
CA LEU A 235 -10.11 -2.83 21.62
C LEU A 235 -9.26 -3.17 22.86
N LEU A 236 -9.84 -3.05 24.04
CA LEU A 236 -9.20 -3.43 25.28
C LEU A 236 -9.59 -4.86 25.67
N TYR A 237 -8.62 -5.64 26.09
CA TYR A 237 -8.90 -6.94 26.71
C TYR A 237 -9.59 -6.74 28.04
N THR A 238 -10.70 -7.42 28.25
CA THR A 238 -11.45 -7.41 29.53
C THR A 238 -10.81 -8.30 30.61
N SER A 239 -9.88 -9.16 30.23
CA SER A 239 -9.12 -9.99 31.17
C SER A 239 -7.84 -9.25 31.59
N PRO A 240 -7.51 -9.22 32.90
CA PRO A 240 -6.26 -8.64 33.35
C PRO A 240 -5.07 -9.34 32.71
N SER A 241 -4.12 -8.59 32.22
CA SER A 241 -2.88 -9.17 31.70
C SER A 241 -2.04 -9.74 32.88
N PRO A 242 -1.11 -10.68 32.62
CA PRO A 242 -0.20 -11.14 33.66
C PRO A 242 0.60 -10.05 34.36
N ARG A 243 0.75 -8.88 33.72
CA ARG A 243 1.40 -7.69 34.32
C ARG A 243 0.50 -6.97 35.32
N ASP A 244 -0.81 -7.00 35.12
CA ASP A 244 -1.77 -6.34 36.00
C ASP A 244 -1.95 -7.10 37.32
N LEU A 245 -1.57 -8.39 37.34
CA LEU A 245 -1.62 -9.25 38.54
C LEU A 245 -0.39 -9.12 39.44
N SER A 246 0.66 -8.42 39.00
CA SER A 246 1.93 -8.30 39.74
C SER A 246 1.98 -7.07 40.67
N THR A 247 0.91 -6.26 40.75
CA THR A 247 0.84 -5.03 41.52
C THR A 247 -0.13 -5.10 42.73
N SER A 248 -0.48 -6.30 43.19
CA SER A 248 -1.24 -6.49 44.44
C SER A 248 -0.42 -7.16 45.53
#